data_1c24ec36662c3cbb3ec14788ba4001a7
#
_entry.id   1c24ec36662c3cbb3ec14788ba4001a7
#
_cell.length_a   1.000
_cell.length_b   1.000
_cell.length_c   1.000
_cell.angle_alpha   90.00
_cell.angle_beta   90.00
_cell.angle_gamma   90.00
#
_symmetry.space_group_name_H-M   'P 1'
#
loop_
_entity.id
_entity.type
_entity.pdbx_description
1 polymer ?
#
loop_
_entity_poly.entity_id
_entity_poly.type
_entity_poly.pdbx_seq_one_letter_code
_entity_poly.pdbx_strand_id
1 'polypeptide(L)'
;MRWVVANIHRIMILSGLLTMTMIYAALAPDAALRSTFGESVSGPVADIVVRNWGALIALVGATLIYAARKPAVRPLALTVAGASKAVFIALVLSHGGRFLGYQAGIAVFVDVLWVIVFASYLLAVRRAPTGDATVAATINTV
;
A
#
# COMPACT_ATOMS: atom_id res chain seq x y z
N MET A 1 -5.95 16.20 9.23
CA MET A 1 -6.76 14.98 9.27
C MET A 1 -8.04 15.05 8.45
N ARG A 2 -8.88 16.10 8.58
CA ARG A 2 -10.15 16.23 7.82
C ARG A 2 -9.96 16.11 6.31
N TRP A 3 -8.91 16.69 5.75
CA TRP A 3 -8.60 16.62 4.31
C TRP A 3 -8.30 15.18 3.84
N VAL A 4 -7.53 14.40 4.61
CA VAL A 4 -7.22 13.00 4.27
C VAL A 4 -8.49 12.17 4.23
N VAL A 5 -9.38 12.32 5.22
CA VAL A 5 -10.66 11.59 5.27
C VAL A 5 -11.54 11.94 4.08
N ALA A 6 -11.64 13.22 3.72
CA ALA A 6 -12.44 13.68 2.59
C ALA A 6 -11.93 13.18 1.23
N ASN A 7 -10.59 13.01 1.08
CA ASN A 7 -9.96 12.64 -0.18
C ASN A 7 -9.47 11.20 -0.23
N ILE A 8 -9.77 10.37 0.77
CA ILE A 8 -9.19 9.02 0.89
C ILE A 8 -9.40 8.17 -0.36
N HIS A 9 -10.55 8.26 -1.02
CA HIS A 9 -10.82 7.48 -2.22
C HIS A 9 -9.84 7.82 -3.37
N ARG A 10 -9.52 9.11 -3.58
CA ARG A 10 -8.55 9.56 -4.59
C ARG A 10 -7.14 9.13 -4.22
N ILE A 11 -6.79 9.27 -2.96
CA ILE A 11 -5.51 8.83 -2.39
C ILE A 11 -5.30 7.33 -2.63
N MET A 12 -6.31 6.51 -2.34
CA MET A 12 -6.26 5.07 -2.54
C MET A 12 -6.14 4.68 -4.02
N ILE A 13 -6.84 5.38 -4.91
CA ILE A 13 -6.72 5.14 -6.36
C ILE A 13 -5.31 5.48 -6.83
N LEU A 14 -4.78 6.65 -6.46
CA LEU A 14 -3.44 7.08 -6.86
C LEU A 14 -2.36 6.13 -6.33
N SER A 15 -2.41 5.80 -5.04
CA SER A 15 -1.48 4.84 -4.44
C SER A 15 -1.61 3.45 -5.07
N GLY A 16 -2.84 3.01 -5.34
CA GLY A 16 -3.11 1.72 -5.98
C GLY A 16 -2.55 1.65 -7.39
N LEU A 17 -2.75 2.68 -8.22
CA LEU A 17 -2.19 2.75 -9.57
C LEU A 17 -0.67 2.71 -9.55
N LEU A 18 -0.05 3.50 -8.66
CA LEU A 18 1.41 3.50 -8.50
C LEU A 18 1.92 2.12 -8.04
N THR A 19 1.24 1.49 -7.09
CA THR A 19 1.62 0.16 -6.59
C THR A 19 1.43 -0.92 -7.67
N MET A 20 0.42 -0.80 -8.53
CA MET A 20 0.20 -1.72 -9.66
C MET A 20 1.32 -1.69 -10.71
N THR A 21 2.10 -0.62 -10.81
CA THR A 21 3.25 -0.57 -11.73
C THR A 21 4.25 -1.69 -11.47
N MET A 22 4.25 -2.27 -10.26
CA MET A 22 5.09 -3.41 -9.90
C MET A 22 4.75 -4.70 -10.66
N ILE A 23 3.66 -4.74 -11.43
CA ILE A 23 3.42 -5.81 -12.42
C ILE A 23 4.60 -5.94 -13.39
N TYR A 24 5.36 -4.86 -13.59
CA TYR A 24 6.59 -4.86 -14.38
C TYR A 24 7.59 -5.92 -13.88
N ALA A 25 7.71 -6.12 -12.56
CA ALA A 25 8.58 -7.16 -12.01
C ALA A 25 8.11 -8.59 -12.34
N ALA A 26 6.80 -8.79 -12.51
CA ALA A 26 6.27 -10.07 -12.97
C ALA A 26 6.53 -10.33 -14.47
N LEU A 27 6.58 -9.27 -15.29
CA LEU A 27 6.76 -9.37 -16.74
C LEU A 27 8.25 -9.38 -17.14
N ALA A 28 9.07 -8.56 -16.49
CA ALA A 28 10.50 -8.37 -16.77
C ALA A 28 11.32 -8.39 -15.48
N PRO A 29 11.47 -9.56 -14.81
CA PRO A 29 12.05 -9.67 -13.46
C PRO A 29 13.48 -9.13 -13.37
N ASP A 30 14.33 -9.46 -14.33
CA ASP A 30 15.72 -9.06 -14.34
C ASP A 30 15.89 -7.53 -14.49
N ALA A 31 15.15 -6.93 -15.42
CA ALA A 31 15.15 -5.48 -15.61
C ALA A 31 14.58 -4.75 -14.39
N ALA A 32 13.54 -5.30 -13.76
CA ALA A 32 12.94 -4.74 -12.55
C ALA A 32 13.93 -4.76 -11.37
N LEU A 33 14.65 -5.87 -11.16
CA LEU A 33 15.66 -5.96 -10.10
C LEU A 33 16.81 -4.98 -10.32
N ARG A 34 17.36 -4.91 -11.55
CA ARG A 34 18.45 -3.98 -11.87
C ARG A 34 18.05 -2.54 -11.67
N SER A 35 16.86 -2.15 -12.10
CA SER A 35 16.38 -0.76 -11.92
C SER A 35 16.07 -0.46 -10.46
N THR A 36 15.53 -1.42 -9.72
CA THR A 36 15.10 -1.20 -8.32
C THR A 36 16.27 -1.26 -7.35
N PHE A 37 17.19 -2.22 -7.51
CA PHE A 37 18.26 -2.50 -6.55
C PHE A 37 19.68 -2.37 -7.12
N GLY A 38 19.84 -2.17 -8.43
CA GLY A 38 21.13 -2.14 -9.11
C GLY A 38 21.73 -3.52 -9.34
N GLU A 39 21.07 -4.57 -8.92
CA GLU A 39 21.55 -5.96 -8.96
C GLU A 39 20.45 -6.86 -9.54
N SER A 40 20.85 -8.06 -9.97
CA SER A 40 19.90 -9.10 -10.34
C SER A 40 20.29 -10.43 -9.72
N VAL A 41 19.32 -11.31 -9.58
CA VAL A 41 19.52 -12.69 -9.16
C VAL A 41 19.15 -13.61 -10.32
N SER A 42 19.89 -14.70 -10.50
CA SER A 42 19.71 -15.63 -11.61
C SER A 42 19.25 -17.00 -11.15
N GLY A 43 18.65 -17.74 -12.08
CA GLY A 43 18.17 -19.09 -11.87
C GLY A 43 16.63 -19.19 -11.76
N PRO A 44 16.09 -20.40 -11.99
CA PRO A 44 14.64 -20.63 -12.07
C PRO A 44 13.88 -20.24 -10.80
N VAL A 45 14.47 -20.47 -9.64
CA VAL A 45 13.85 -20.12 -8.34
C VAL A 45 13.76 -18.62 -8.18
N ALA A 46 14.82 -17.89 -8.52
CA ALA A 46 14.84 -16.44 -8.46
C ALA A 46 13.77 -15.83 -9.41
N ASP A 47 13.65 -16.35 -10.63
CA ASP A 47 12.64 -15.92 -11.59
C ASP A 47 11.21 -16.08 -11.03
N ILE A 48 10.90 -17.26 -10.46
CA ILE A 48 9.59 -17.52 -9.83
C ILE A 48 9.32 -16.54 -8.69
N VAL A 49 10.29 -16.34 -7.80
CA VAL A 49 10.13 -15.49 -6.62
C VAL A 49 9.88 -14.04 -7.02
N VAL A 50 10.66 -13.50 -7.97
CA VAL A 50 10.55 -12.10 -8.40
C VAL A 50 9.23 -11.85 -9.15
N ARG A 51 8.83 -12.77 -10.04
CA ARG A 51 7.54 -12.66 -10.73
C ARG A 51 6.36 -12.70 -9.75
N ASN A 52 6.40 -13.64 -8.80
CA ASN A 52 5.38 -13.73 -7.77
C ASN A 52 5.34 -12.46 -6.89
N TRP A 53 6.49 -11.94 -6.49
CA TRP A 53 6.59 -10.68 -5.76
C TRP A 53 5.93 -9.51 -6.52
N GLY A 54 6.27 -9.33 -7.80
CA GLY A 54 5.68 -8.28 -8.63
C GLY A 54 4.15 -8.43 -8.77
N ALA A 55 3.67 -9.66 -9.01
CA ALA A 55 2.25 -9.96 -9.12
C ALA A 55 1.50 -9.70 -7.81
N LEU A 56 2.03 -10.13 -6.67
CA LEU A 56 1.41 -9.91 -5.35
C LEU A 56 1.31 -8.43 -5.00
N ILE A 57 2.34 -7.63 -5.28
CA ILE A 57 2.28 -6.17 -5.05
C ILE A 57 1.26 -5.52 -5.98
N ALA A 58 1.19 -5.94 -7.25
CA ALA A 58 0.17 -5.43 -8.17
C ALA A 58 -1.25 -5.76 -7.69
N LEU A 59 -1.49 -6.95 -7.12
CA LEU A 59 -2.76 -7.33 -6.50
C LEU A 59 -3.10 -6.46 -5.28
N VAL A 60 -2.13 -6.09 -4.45
CA VAL A 60 -2.33 -5.13 -3.36
C VAL A 60 -2.76 -3.77 -3.92
N GLY A 61 -2.14 -3.30 -5.01
CA GLY A 61 -2.54 -2.09 -5.71
C GLY A 61 -3.98 -2.15 -6.24
N ALA A 62 -4.36 -3.26 -6.89
CA ALA A 62 -5.72 -3.50 -7.37
C ALA A 62 -6.74 -3.52 -6.20
N THR A 63 -6.37 -4.12 -5.07
CA THR A 63 -7.20 -4.15 -3.85
C THR A 63 -7.44 -2.73 -3.32
N LEU A 64 -6.44 -1.86 -3.34
CA LEU A 64 -6.62 -0.44 -2.95
C LEU A 64 -7.61 0.28 -3.86
N ILE A 65 -7.52 0.07 -5.18
CA ILE A 65 -8.44 0.69 -6.17
C ILE A 65 -9.87 0.17 -5.96
N TYR A 66 -10.04 -1.13 -5.74
CA TYR A 66 -11.34 -1.72 -5.44
C TYR A 66 -11.93 -1.12 -4.15
N ALA A 67 -11.14 -1.10 -3.07
CA ALA A 67 -11.57 -0.61 -1.76
C ALA A 67 -11.85 0.91 -1.76
N ALA A 68 -11.24 1.68 -2.66
CA ALA A 68 -11.56 3.09 -2.83
C ALA A 68 -13.06 3.33 -3.12
N ARG A 69 -13.70 2.37 -3.83
CA ARG A 69 -15.14 2.41 -4.17
C ARG A 69 -16.03 1.69 -3.16
N LYS A 70 -15.45 0.96 -2.19
CA LYS A 70 -16.17 0.14 -1.19
C LYS A 70 -15.77 0.55 0.23
N PRO A 71 -16.47 1.52 0.86
CA PRO A 71 -16.10 2.04 2.18
C PRO A 71 -15.91 0.98 3.27
N ALA A 72 -16.73 -0.06 3.26
CA ALA A 72 -16.68 -1.13 4.26
C ALA A 72 -15.35 -1.90 4.29
N VAL A 73 -14.65 -2.04 3.16
CA VAL A 73 -13.38 -2.78 3.07
C VAL A 73 -12.13 -1.89 3.09
N ARG A 74 -12.30 -0.56 3.11
CA ARG A 74 -11.19 0.40 3.13
C ARG A 74 -10.21 0.17 4.29
N PRO A 75 -10.67 0.00 5.55
CA PRO A 75 -9.74 -0.19 6.65
C PRO A 75 -8.86 -1.41 6.47
N LEU A 76 -9.41 -2.53 6.00
CA LEU A 76 -8.65 -3.74 5.73
C LEU A 76 -7.60 -3.52 4.62
N ALA A 77 -8.03 -2.97 3.49
CA ALA A 77 -7.13 -2.72 2.36
C ALA A 77 -5.98 -1.77 2.72
N LEU A 78 -6.27 -0.69 3.47
CA LEU A 78 -5.25 0.26 3.93
C LEU A 78 -4.29 -0.37 4.95
N THR A 79 -4.79 -1.25 5.82
CA THR A 79 -3.96 -1.97 6.78
C THR A 79 -3.00 -2.93 6.06
N VAL A 80 -3.50 -3.73 5.13
CA VAL A 80 -2.68 -4.67 4.35
C VAL A 80 -1.64 -3.93 3.50
N ALA A 81 -2.07 -2.90 2.77
CA ALA A 81 -1.16 -2.13 1.94
C ALA A 81 -0.11 -1.38 2.79
N GLY A 82 -0.52 -0.77 3.90
CA GLY A 82 0.40 -0.10 4.82
C GLY A 82 1.41 -1.05 5.44
N ALA A 83 0.98 -2.23 5.88
CA ALA A 83 1.87 -3.27 6.40
C ALA A 83 2.87 -3.76 5.35
N SER A 84 2.41 -4.03 4.12
CA SER A 84 3.28 -4.44 3.01
C SER A 84 4.37 -3.38 2.74
N LYS A 85 4.00 -2.10 2.70
CA LYS A 85 4.96 -0.99 2.52
C LYS A 85 5.92 -0.88 3.69
N ALA A 86 5.45 -1.01 4.93
CA ALA A 86 6.30 -0.97 6.11
C ALA A 86 7.35 -2.10 6.11
N VAL A 87 6.96 -3.31 5.71
CA VAL A 87 7.89 -4.45 5.55
C VAL A 87 8.94 -4.15 4.48
N PHE A 88 8.54 -3.62 3.31
CA PHE A 88 9.47 -3.24 2.26
C PHE A 88 10.49 -2.19 2.75
N ILE A 89 10.01 -1.12 3.39
CA ILE A 89 10.85 -0.07 3.98
C ILE A 89 11.86 -0.69 4.97
N ALA A 90 11.38 -1.52 5.90
CA ALA A 90 12.23 -2.15 6.90
C ALA A 90 13.32 -3.04 6.27
N LEU A 91 12.96 -3.84 5.26
CA LEU A 91 13.90 -4.71 4.54
C LEU A 91 14.96 -3.90 3.79
N VAL A 92 14.57 -2.86 3.05
CA VAL A 92 15.54 -2.02 2.33
C VAL A 92 16.49 -1.31 3.30
N LEU A 93 15.95 -0.72 4.37
CA LEU A 93 16.75 0.01 5.36
C LEU A 93 17.64 -0.91 6.21
N SER A 94 17.27 -2.17 6.42
CA SER A 94 18.11 -3.14 7.14
C SER A 94 19.45 -3.42 6.43
N HIS A 95 19.53 -3.16 5.12
CA HIS A 95 20.76 -3.25 4.32
C HIS A 95 21.54 -1.92 4.29
N GLY A 96 21.22 -0.98 5.17
CA GLY A 96 21.83 0.35 5.23
C GLY A 96 21.48 1.20 4.01
N GLY A 97 22.44 2.03 3.56
CA GLY A 97 22.23 2.91 2.40
C GLY A 97 22.43 2.26 1.03
N ARG A 98 22.78 0.98 0.96
CA ARG A 98 23.22 0.30 -0.27
C ARG A 98 22.26 0.48 -1.46
N PHE A 99 20.96 0.37 -1.23
CA PHE A 99 19.93 0.40 -2.27
C PHE A 99 19.27 1.78 -2.43
N LEU A 100 19.58 2.76 -1.57
CA LEU A 100 18.91 4.06 -1.59
C LEU A 100 19.29 4.93 -2.80
N GLY A 101 20.40 4.63 -3.47
CA GLY A 101 20.81 5.29 -4.72
C GLY A 101 20.06 4.84 -5.96
N TYR A 102 19.21 3.79 -5.85
CA TYR A 102 18.41 3.24 -6.94
C TYR A 102 16.94 3.58 -6.77
N GLN A 103 16.07 3.00 -7.62
CA GLN A 103 14.62 3.21 -7.52
C GLN A 103 14.04 2.76 -6.16
N ALA A 104 14.69 1.81 -5.46
CA ALA A 104 14.31 1.42 -4.10
C ALA A 104 14.32 2.60 -3.13
N GLY A 105 15.25 3.55 -3.25
CA GLY A 105 15.28 4.75 -2.41
C GLY A 105 14.06 5.65 -2.65
N ILE A 106 13.70 5.87 -3.91
CA ILE A 106 12.49 6.63 -4.28
C ILE A 106 11.25 5.92 -3.75
N ALA A 107 11.18 4.59 -3.93
CA ALA A 107 10.07 3.78 -3.45
C ALA A 107 9.94 3.86 -1.92
N VAL A 108 11.03 3.75 -1.17
CA VAL A 108 11.04 3.91 0.30
C VAL A 108 10.47 5.27 0.70
N PHE A 109 10.95 6.35 0.07
CA PHE A 109 10.46 7.69 0.39
C PHE A 109 8.95 7.83 0.15
N VAL A 110 8.48 7.39 -1.01
CA VAL A 110 7.06 7.43 -1.38
C VAL A 110 6.22 6.53 -0.47
N ASP A 111 6.73 5.35 -0.13
CA ASP A 111 6.02 4.41 0.73
C ASP A 111 5.91 4.91 2.18
N VAL A 112 6.92 5.60 2.70
CA VAL A 112 6.82 6.29 4.01
C VAL A 112 5.67 7.30 4.01
N LEU A 113 5.54 8.10 2.95
CA LEU A 113 4.43 9.06 2.84
C LEU A 113 3.07 8.36 2.82
N TRP A 114 2.93 7.25 2.07
CA TRP A 114 1.69 6.47 2.04
C TRP A 114 1.36 5.84 3.39
N VAL A 115 2.35 5.28 4.08
CA VAL A 115 2.15 4.70 5.42
C VAL A 115 1.63 5.75 6.40
N ILE A 116 2.21 6.96 6.40
CA ILE A 116 1.76 8.07 7.25
C ILE A 116 0.30 8.45 6.92
N VAL A 117 -0.04 8.57 5.63
CA VAL A 117 -1.39 8.93 5.20
C VAL A 117 -2.40 7.85 5.58
N PHE A 118 -2.08 6.57 5.35
CA PHE A 118 -2.96 5.44 5.66
C PHE A 118 -3.17 5.32 7.19
N ALA A 119 -2.09 5.42 7.97
CA ALA A 119 -2.19 5.42 9.43
C ALA A 119 -3.03 6.60 9.94
N SER A 120 -2.86 7.79 9.38
CA SER A 120 -3.64 8.97 9.74
C SER A 120 -5.13 8.77 9.51
N TYR A 121 -5.52 8.15 8.39
CA TYR A 121 -6.91 7.82 8.11
C TYR A 121 -7.45 6.77 9.08
N LEU A 122 -6.73 5.67 9.29
CA LEU A 122 -7.15 4.58 10.18
C LEU A 122 -7.34 5.07 11.62
N LEU A 123 -6.44 5.94 12.11
CA LEU A 123 -6.56 6.55 13.42
C LEU A 123 -7.76 7.50 13.51
N ALA A 124 -8.02 8.28 12.45
CA ALA A 124 -9.17 9.19 12.41
C ALA A 124 -10.51 8.43 12.48
N VAL A 125 -10.63 7.33 11.73
CA VAL A 125 -11.84 6.49 11.73
C VAL A 125 -12.05 5.78 13.06
N ARG A 126 -10.97 5.28 13.70
CA ARG A 126 -11.07 4.63 15.01
C ARG A 126 -11.45 5.59 16.14
N ARG A 127 -11.14 6.88 16.01
CA ARG A 127 -11.44 7.92 17.02
C ARG A 127 -12.79 8.60 16.81
N ALA A 128 -13.49 8.32 15.71
CA ALA A 128 -14.84 8.83 15.51
C ALA A 128 -15.77 8.22 16.60
N PRO A 129 -16.47 9.05 17.40
CA PRO A 129 -17.34 8.53 18.44
C PRO A 129 -18.46 7.68 17.80
N THR A 130 -18.74 6.52 18.36
CA THR A 130 -19.89 5.65 18.05
C THR A 130 -21.20 6.27 18.55
N GLY A 131 -21.35 7.60 18.46
CA GLY A 131 -22.38 8.40 19.13
C GLY A 131 -23.77 8.41 18.49
N ASP A 132 -24.02 7.75 17.35
CA ASP A 132 -25.31 7.84 16.68
C ASP A 132 -26.13 6.53 16.64
N ALA A 133 -25.62 5.45 17.21
CA ALA A 133 -26.41 4.21 17.28
C ALA A 133 -27.58 4.31 18.25
N THR A 134 -27.50 5.17 19.27
CA THR A 134 -28.58 5.33 20.29
C THR A 134 -29.75 6.17 19.79
N VAL A 135 -29.50 7.13 18.87
CA VAL A 135 -30.54 7.96 18.29
C VAL A 135 -31.39 7.19 17.27
N ALA A 136 -30.76 6.31 16.48
CA ALA A 136 -31.46 5.46 15.51
C ALA A 136 -32.36 4.41 16.19
N ALA A 137 -32.02 3.92 17.39
CA ALA A 137 -32.82 2.98 18.14
C ALA A 137 -34.06 3.64 18.74
N THR A 138 -34.00 4.92 19.08
CA THR A 138 -35.14 5.66 19.71
C THR A 138 -36.21 6.05 18.67
N ILE A 139 -35.87 6.19 17.40
CA ILE A 139 -36.82 6.56 16.33
C ILE A 139 -37.68 5.36 15.88
N ASN A 140 -37.20 4.12 16.07
CA ASN A 140 -37.93 2.91 15.65
C ASN A 140 -38.87 2.34 16.74
N THR A 141 -39.06 3.03 17.86
CA THR A 141 -39.94 2.62 18.96
C THR A 141 -41.15 3.56 19.19
N VAL A 142 -41.43 4.43 18.20
CA VAL A 142 -42.68 5.24 18.15
C VAL A 142 -43.48 4.91 16.84
#